data_e0440faf371fd5fcb517a43c4ac9a73d
#
_entry.id   e0440faf371fd5fcb517a43c4ac9a73d
#
_cell.length_a   1.000
_cell.length_b   1.000
_cell.length_c   1.000
_cell.angle_alpha   90.00
_cell.angle_beta   90.00
_cell.angle_gamma   90.00
#
_symmetry.space_group_name_H-M   'P 1'
#
loop_
_entity.id
_entity.type
_entity.pdbx_description
1 polymer ?
#
loop_
_entity_poly.entity_id
_entity_poly.type
_entity_poly.pdbx_seq_one_letter_code
_entity_poly.pdbx_strand_id
1 'polypeptide(L)'
;MATRAESLHGLPNMKEACSVMISYRKLAMRVLNHTPMLGGGGMARPLAQRLAALTVVAALMAGLSVPAFAATYNIGDGSITIEANGDGTAKVTQNETVNEKDDDVIVKGSGETTSNVIEVINNTEDDLKITLSDVDIADTKGKAPLSVSGTGDTTIELDGNNSLTGSGWSAGLERNEEKDAAGNVVSGKLTIQDENKNGSLEATGNYGGAGIGGGNLKNSGEIEITGGPIPATGALDGAGIGGGGSGGDGTVTISGGNITARGGSSDNPNAICGAGIGGGGGFGNATVTITGDAVIEEATGG
;
A
#
# COMPACT_ATOMS: atom_id res chain seq x y z
N MET A 1 -16.05 41.97 9.86
CA MET A 1 -17.00 40.85 9.74
C MET A 1 -16.19 39.59 9.96
N ALA A 2 -16.44 38.89 11.05
CA ALA A 2 -15.68 37.72 11.49
C ALA A 2 -16.20 36.46 10.78
N THR A 3 -15.34 35.74 10.13
CA THR A 3 -15.62 34.39 9.58
C THR A 3 -15.24 33.34 10.60
N ARG A 4 -16.17 32.55 10.87
CA ARG A 4 -16.31 31.45 11.82
C ARG A 4 -15.36 30.30 11.44
N ALA A 5 -14.42 29.99 12.31
CA ALA A 5 -13.68 28.74 12.26
C ALA A 5 -14.59 27.61 12.80
N GLU A 6 -14.94 26.66 11.98
CA GLU A 6 -15.59 25.43 12.43
C GLU A 6 -14.51 24.47 12.94
N SER A 7 -14.66 24.11 14.22
CA SER A 7 -13.75 23.22 14.92
C SER A 7 -13.99 21.78 14.52
N LEU A 8 -12.95 21.10 14.09
CA LEU A 8 -12.86 19.64 14.02
C LEU A 8 -12.95 19.06 15.44
N HIS A 9 -14.15 18.67 15.86
CA HIS A 9 -14.38 17.88 17.06
C HIS A 9 -14.77 16.47 16.62
N GLY A 10 -13.90 15.50 16.83
CA GLY A 10 -14.27 14.11 16.57
C GLY A 10 -13.23 13.02 16.77
N LEU A 11 -11.97 13.33 17.08
CA LEU A 11 -10.99 12.28 17.39
C LEU A 11 -10.68 12.27 18.89
N PRO A 12 -10.92 11.16 19.61
CA PRO A 12 -10.49 11.05 21.00
C PRO A 12 -8.96 11.01 21.06
N ASN A 13 -8.39 11.94 21.82
CA ASN A 13 -6.97 12.03 22.09
C ASN A 13 -6.47 10.70 22.71
N MET A 14 -5.31 10.23 22.27
CA MET A 14 -4.67 8.98 22.74
C MET A 14 -4.59 8.89 24.28
N LYS A 15 -4.55 10.01 25.00
CA LYS A 15 -4.67 10.08 26.46
C LYS A 15 -6.05 9.69 26.97
N GLU A 16 -7.11 9.96 26.21
CA GLU A 16 -8.49 9.60 26.59
C GLU A 16 -8.74 8.10 26.37
N ALA A 17 -8.25 7.53 25.24
CA ALA A 17 -8.34 6.09 24.98
C ALA A 17 -7.58 5.27 26.05
N CYS A 18 -6.38 5.72 26.42
CA CYS A 18 -5.60 5.10 27.51
C CYS A 18 -6.28 5.23 28.87
N SER A 19 -6.95 6.36 29.13
CA SER A 19 -7.74 6.60 30.35
C SER A 19 -8.95 5.70 30.41
N VAL A 20 -9.63 5.48 29.31
CA VAL A 20 -10.78 4.57 29.18
C VAL A 20 -10.35 3.13 29.44
N MET A 21 -9.25 2.66 28.84
CA MET A 21 -8.71 1.31 29.10
C MET A 21 -8.32 1.09 30.55
N ILE A 22 -7.69 2.07 31.20
CA ILE A 22 -7.34 2.01 32.62
C ILE A 22 -8.61 1.99 33.49
N SER A 23 -9.66 2.72 33.12
CA SER A 23 -10.96 2.71 33.79
C SER A 23 -11.66 1.36 33.70
N TYR A 24 -11.69 0.73 32.52
CA TYR A 24 -12.27 -0.62 32.36
C TYR A 24 -11.47 -1.69 33.09
N ARG A 25 -10.15 -1.60 33.13
CA ARG A 25 -9.31 -2.50 33.93
C ARG A 25 -9.58 -2.36 35.44
N LYS A 26 -9.78 -1.12 35.94
CA LYS A 26 -10.16 -0.83 37.33
C LYS A 26 -11.59 -1.31 37.61
N LEU A 27 -12.53 -1.18 36.68
CA LEU A 27 -13.90 -1.64 36.83
C LEU A 27 -13.95 -3.18 36.86
N ALA A 28 -13.26 -3.86 35.97
CA ALA A 28 -13.17 -5.31 35.96
C ALA A 28 -12.55 -5.87 37.26
N MET A 29 -11.51 -5.21 37.78
CA MET A 29 -10.92 -5.59 39.07
C MET A 29 -11.84 -5.27 40.26
N ARG A 30 -12.65 -4.20 40.21
CA ARG A 30 -13.68 -3.92 41.24
C ARG A 30 -14.80 -4.92 41.23
N VAL A 31 -15.30 -5.34 40.06
CA VAL A 31 -16.32 -6.39 39.93
C VAL A 31 -15.81 -7.74 40.44
N LEU A 32 -14.53 -8.05 40.24
CA LEU A 32 -13.89 -9.26 40.75
C LEU A 32 -13.67 -9.22 42.29
N ASN A 33 -13.50 -8.04 42.89
CA ASN A 33 -13.18 -7.88 44.32
C ASN A 33 -14.39 -7.45 45.19
N HIS A 34 -15.49 -6.97 44.61
CA HIS A 34 -16.67 -6.53 45.35
C HIS A 34 -17.90 -7.41 45.07
N THR A 35 -17.84 -8.65 45.55
CA THR A 35 -19.08 -9.37 45.86
C THR A 35 -19.28 -9.28 47.34
N PRO A 36 -20.41 -8.69 47.81
CA PRO A 36 -20.66 -8.58 49.24
C PRO A 36 -20.69 -9.96 49.89
N MET A 37 -19.93 -10.11 50.94
CA MET A 37 -19.97 -11.26 51.81
C MET A 37 -21.29 -11.21 52.59
N LEU A 38 -22.31 -11.92 52.17
CA LEU A 38 -23.46 -12.28 52.98
C LEU A 38 -23.08 -13.52 53.77
N GLY A 39 -22.92 -13.30 55.03
CA GLY A 39 -22.95 -14.17 56.20
C GLY A 39 -22.59 -15.64 56.08
N GLY A 40 -21.58 -16.05 56.83
CA GLY A 40 -21.52 -17.32 57.58
C GLY A 40 -21.39 -18.60 56.78
N GLY A 41 -20.21 -19.25 56.83
CA GLY A 41 -20.05 -20.64 56.47
C GLY A 41 -19.08 -20.84 55.30
N GLY A 42 -17.88 -21.33 55.61
CA GLY A 42 -16.83 -21.66 54.65
C GLY A 42 -17.24 -22.78 53.70
N MET A 43 -17.66 -22.40 52.51
CA MET A 43 -17.68 -23.30 51.35
C MET A 43 -17.04 -22.59 50.20
N ALA A 44 -16.04 -23.24 49.64
CA ALA A 44 -15.43 -22.82 48.38
C ALA A 44 -16.52 -22.69 47.30
N ARG A 45 -16.60 -21.53 46.66
CA ARG A 45 -17.56 -21.33 45.54
C ARG A 45 -17.39 -22.42 44.50
N PRO A 46 -18.48 -23.02 43.97
CA PRO A 46 -18.37 -24.05 42.98
C PRO A 46 -17.66 -23.52 41.72
N LEU A 47 -16.79 -24.35 41.16
CA LEU A 47 -15.97 -24.06 39.99
C LEU A 47 -16.80 -23.49 38.81
N ALA A 48 -18.07 -23.90 38.73
CA ALA A 48 -19.02 -23.44 37.72
C ALA A 48 -19.32 -21.94 37.76
N GLN A 49 -19.30 -21.30 38.94
CA GLN A 49 -19.54 -19.85 39.04
C GLN A 49 -18.31 -19.03 38.68
N ARG A 50 -17.10 -19.60 38.83
CA ARG A 50 -15.85 -18.96 38.37
C ARG A 50 -15.69 -19.10 36.87
N LEU A 51 -16.09 -20.23 36.29
CA LEU A 51 -16.12 -20.45 34.84
C LEU A 51 -17.16 -19.55 34.14
N ALA A 52 -18.36 -19.39 34.73
CA ALA A 52 -19.37 -18.50 34.15
C ALA A 52 -18.95 -17.02 34.14
N ALA A 53 -18.23 -16.54 35.18
CA ALA A 53 -17.70 -15.19 35.19
C ALA A 53 -16.57 -14.98 34.16
N LEU A 54 -15.71 -15.99 33.96
CA LEU A 54 -14.67 -15.96 32.93
C LEU A 54 -15.25 -16.00 31.52
N THR A 55 -16.30 -16.79 31.27
CA THR A 55 -16.95 -16.87 29.97
C THR A 55 -17.71 -15.58 29.60
N VAL A 56 -18.33 -14.88 30.56
CA VAL A 56 -18.98 -13.60 30.31
C VAL A 56 -17.94 -12.51 30.01
N VAL A 57 -16.78 -12.49 30.69
CA VAL A 57 -15.69 -11.55 30.39
C VAL A 57 -15.05 -11.86 29.04
N ALA A 58 -14.85 -13.12 28.69
CA ALA A 58 -14.35 -13.53 27.39
C ALA A 58 -15.36 -13.22 26.26
N ALA A 59 -16.66 -13.40 26.49
CA ALA A 59 -17.70 -13.07 25.53
C ALA A 59 -17.88 -11.54 25.34
N LEU A 60 -17.69 -10.75 26.40
CA LEU A 60 -17.64 -9.29 26.28
C LEU A 60 -16.39 -8.77 25.54
N MET A 61 -15.27 -9.48 25.69
CA MET A 61 -14.03 -9.13 24.98
C MET A 61 -14.06 -9.56 23.51
N ALA A 62 -14.77 -10.63 23.18
CA ALA A 62 -14.97 -11.09 21.79
C ALA A 62 -16.03 -10.28 21.02
N GLY A 63 -16.86 -9.49 21.71
CA GLY A 63 -17.89 -8.64 21.10
C GLY A 63 -17.52 -7.16 21.01
N LEU A 64 -16.39 -6.76 21.55
CA LEU A 64 -15.81 -5.43 21.33
C LEU A 64 -14.92 -5.57 20.10
N SER A 65 -15.44 -5.23 18.94
CA SER A 65 -14.60 -4.82 17.82
C SER A 65 -13.74 -3.69 18.38
N VAL A 66 -12.46 -3.95 18.66
CA VAL A 66 -11.48 -2.88 18.85
C VAL A 66 -11.58 -2.07 17.58
N PRO A 67 -11.86 -0.74 17.63
CA PRO A 67 -11.76 0.04 16.42
C PRO A 67 -10.37 -0.26 15.87
N ALA A 68 -10.30 -0.73 14.63
CA ALA A 68 -9.04 -0.86 13.93
C ALA A 68 -8.47 0.56 13.90
N PHE A 69 -7.38 0.78 14.59
CA PHE A 69 -6.65 2.03 14.47
C PHE A 69 -5.76 1.86 13.26
N ALA A 70 -5.79 2.82 12.34
CA ALA A 70 -4.82 2.94 11.27
C ALA A 70 -3.42 2.68 11.84
N ALA A 71 -2.81 1.58 11.48
CA ALA A 71 -1.48 1.27 11.95
C ALA A 71 -0.48 1.88 10.97
N THR A 72 0.55 2.50 11.54
CA THR A 72 1.65 3.05 10.75
C THR A 72 2.85 2.14 10.84
N TYR A 73 3.36 1.71 9.69
CA TYR A 73 4.52 0.83 9.56
C TYR A 73 5.71 1.63 9.03
N ASN A 74 6.79 1.70 9.80
CA ASN A 74 8.01 2.37 9.36
C ASN A 74 8.84 1.41 8.49
N ILE A 75 9.02 1.76 7.20
CA ILE A 75 9.77 0.90 6.27
C ILE A 75 11.25 0.74 6.67
N GLY A 76 11.79 1.63 7.48
CA GLY A 76 13.15 1.50 8.02
C GLY A 76 13.31 0.33 8.98
N ASP A 77 12.24 -0.12 9.64
CA ASP A 77 12.28 -1.21 10.61
C ASP A 77 12.37 -2.60 9.96
N GLY A 78 12.08 -2.72 8.67
CA GLY A 78 12.14 -3.98 7.91
C GLY A 78 11.19 -3.99 6.72
N SER A 79 11.35 -4.98 5.85
CA SER A 79 10.41 -5.19 4.73
C SER A 79 9.00 -5.49 5.22
N ILE A 80 8.01 -5.07 4.42
CA ILE A 80 6.59 -5.15 4.76
C ILE A 80 5.88 -6.02 3.71
N THR A 81 5.09 -6.98 4.18
CA THR A 81 4.14 -7.72 3.33
C THR A 81 2.72 -7.37 3.75
N ILE A 82 1.89 -6.99 2.77
CA ILE A 82 0.49 -6.56 2.95
C ILE A 82 -0.39 -7.49 2.12
N GLU A 83 -1.24 -8.27 2.77
CA GLU A 83 -2.14 -9.25 2.16
C GLU A 83 -3.59 -8.82 2.39
N ALA A 84 -4.39 -8.65 1.33
CA ALA A 84 -5.81 -8.34 1.46
C ALA A 84 -6.59 -9.51 2.08
N ASN A 85 -7.49 -9.22 3.01
CA ASN A 85 -8.32 -10.23 3.69
C ASN A 85 -9.67 -10.51 2.98
N GLY A 86 -10.10 -9.66 2.04
CA GLY A 86 -11.40 -9.76 1.36
C GLY A 86 -12.59 -9.28 2.20
N ASP A 87 -12.32 -8.41 3.17
CA ASP A 87 -13.34 -7.74 3.98
C ASP A 87 -13.03 -6.23 4.15
N GLY A 88 -12.29 -5.66 3.19
CA GLY A 88 -11.82 -4.28 3.22
C GLY A 88 -10.65 -4.04 4.17
N THR A 89 -10.10 -5.09 4.79
CA THR A 89 -8.92 -5.01 5.66
C THR A 89 -7.73 -5.76 5.07
N ALA A 90 -6.55 -5.53 5.63
CA ALA A 90 -5.34 -6.25 5.26
C ALA A 90 -4.67 -6.91 6.47
N LYS A 91 -3.99 -8.00 6.21
CA LYS A 91 -2.98 -8.56 7.09
C LYS A 91 -1.63 -7.93 6.74
N VAL A 92 -0.99 -7.32 7.72
CA VAL A 92 0.32 -6.70 7.53
C VAL A 92 1.37 -7.43 8.35
N THR A 93 2.45 -7.83 7.69
CA THR A 93 3.59 -8.51 8.32
C THR A 93 4.84 -7.65 8.15
N GLN A 94 5.49 -7.31 9.25
CA GLN A 94 6.79 -6.65 9.28
C GLN A 94 7.68 -7.33 10.31
N ASN A 95 8.80 -7.91 9.87
CA ASN A 95 9.65 -8.76 10.70
C ASN A 95 8.85 -9.91 11.35
N GLU A 96 8.86 -10.00 12.68
CA GLU A 96 8.10 -10.98 13.46
C GLU A 96 6.72 -10.46 13.91
N THR A 97 6.39 -9.20 13.59
CA THR A 97 5.12 -8.57 13.95
C THR A 97 4.10 -8.81 12.86
N VAL A 98 2.93 -9.30 13.25
CA VAL A 98 1.79 -9.53 12.37
C VAL A 98 0.59 -8.77 12.92
N ASN A 99 -0.01 -7.90 12.10
CA ASN A 99 -1.32 -7.32 12.32
C ASN A 99 -2.30 -8.02 11.37
N GLU A 100 -3.18 -8.83 11.91
CA GLU A 100 -4.10 -9.66 11.12
C GLU A 100 -5.25 -8.86 10.48
N LYS A 101 -5.53 -7.66 10.98
CA LYS A 101 -6.62 -6.82 10.51
C LYS A 101 -6.28 -5.35 10.64
N ASP A 102 -5.93 -4.73 9.53
CA ASP A 102 -5.70 -3.29 9.39
C ASP A 102 -6.65 -2.75 8.32
N ASP A 103 -7.44 -1.75 8.62
CA ASP A 103 -8.42 -1.14 7.72
C ASP A 103 -7.92 0.17 7.10
N ASP A 104 -6.72 0.64 7.48
CA ASP A 104 -6.09 1.84 6.95
C ASP A 104 -4.56 1.73 7.03
N VAL A 105 -3.99 0.97 6.12
CA VAL A 105 -2.54 0.66 6.09
C VAL A 105 -1.75 1.89 5.66
N ILE A 106 -0.91 2.41 6.57
CA ILE A 106 0.00 3.53 6.30
C ILE A 106 1.45 3.03 6.38
N VAL A 107 2.17 3.08 5.26
CA VAL A 107 3.62 2.84 5.22
C VAL A 107 4.35 4.17 5.24
N LYS A 108 5.15 4.39 6.26
CA LYS A 108 5.90 5.62 6.46
C LYS A 108 7.39 5.42 6.22
N GLY A 109 8.02 6.43 5.62
CA GLY A 109 9.47 6.51 5.47
C GLY A 109 10.18 6.68 6.80
N SER A 110 11.43 6.25 6.86
CA SER A 110 12.30 6.38 8.02
C SER A 110 12.99 7.75 8.12
N GLY A 111 12.88 8.58 7.09
CA GLY A 111 13.69 9.78 6.89
C GLY A 111 15.07 9.51 6.27
N GLU A 112 15.38 8.25 6.01
CA GLU A 112 16.60 7.78 5.36
C GLU A 112 16.23 6.79 4.26
N THR A 113 17.03 6.70 3.20
CA THR A 113 16.86 5.69 2.14
C THR A 113 17.08 4.29 2.72
N THR A 114 16.17 3.36 2.40
CA THR A 114 16.24 1.97 2.87
C THR A 114 16.31 0.98 1.71
N SER A 115 16.82 -0.22 1.96
CA SER A 115 16.77 -1.35 1.03
C SER A 115 15.64 -2.35 1.36
N ASN A 116 14.82 -2.05 2.33
CA ASN A 116 13.62 -2.83 2.64
C ASN A 116 12.58 -2.63 1.54
N VAL A 117 11.73 -3.63 1.32
CA VAL A 117 10.74 -3.63 0.24
C VAL A 117 9.33 -3.74 0.78
N ILE A 118 8.37 -3.27 -0.02
CA ILE A 118 6.94 -3.40 0.24
C ILE A 118 6.38 -4.39 -0.79
N GLU A 119 5.75 -5.46 -0.31
CA GLU A 119 5.06 -6.45 -1.14
C GLU A 119 3.57 -6.42 -0.82
N VAL A 120 2.76 -6.14 -1.84
CA VAL A 120 1.30 -6.06 -1.74
C VAL A 120 0.68 -7.17 -2.54
N ILE A 121 -0.21 -7.93 -1.91
CA ILE A 121 -0.89 -9.08 -2.50
C ILE A 121 -2.39 -8.91 -2.28
N ASN A 122 -3.12 -8.65 -3.37
CA ASN A 122 -4.58 -8.59 -3.33
C ASN A 122 -5.19 -9.65 -4.25
N ASN A 123 -5.61 -10.77 -3.68
CA ASN A 123 -6.31 -11.85 -4.38
C ASN A 123 -7.82 -11.85 -4.07
N THR A 124 -8.38 -10.70 -3.70
CA THR A 124 -9.78 -10.56 -3.29
C THR A 124 -10.54 -9.68 -4.28
N GLU A 125 -11.87 -9.65 -4.17
CA GLU A 125 -12.71 -8.77 -5.00
C GLU A 125 -12.79 -7.34 -4.44
N ASP A 126 -12.33 -7.11 -3.21
CA ASP A 126 -12.35 -5.80 -2.56
C ASP A 126 -11.09 -5.00 -2.95
N ASP A 127 -11.25 -3.69 -3.15
CA ASP A 127 -10.12 -2.78 -3.35
C ASP A 127 -9.31 -2.66 -2.06
N LEU A 128 -7.98 -2.77 -2.19
CA LEU A 128 -7.05 -2.59 -1.09
C LEU A 128 -6.40 -1.21 -1.18
N LYS A 129 -6.69 -0.34 -0.22
CA LYS A 129 -6.06 0.99 -0.14
C LYS A 129 -4.86 0.99 0.80
N ILE A 130 -3.75 1.59 0.34
CA ILE A 130 -2.50 1.72 1.09
C ILE A 130 -2.00 3.15 0.93
N THR A 131 -1.61 3.80 2.02
CA THR A 131 -0.99 5.13 1.99
C THR A 131 0.53 5.01 2.09
N LEU A 132 1.26 5.65 1.17
CA LEU A 132 2.70 5.85 1.24
C LEU A 132 2.97 7.27 1.75
N SER A 133 3.75 7.40 2.82
CA SER A 133 4.08 8.69 3.44
C SER A 133 5.59 8.85 3.59
N ASP A 134 6.20 9.73 2.78
CA ASP A 134 7.64 10.03 2.78
C ASP A 134 8.54 8.79 2.64
N VAL A 135 8.14 7.82 1.83
CA VAL A 135 8.86 6.56 1.62
C VAL A 135 10.02 6.77 0.64
N ASP A 136 11.24 6.36 1.04
CA ASP A 136 12.43 6.37 0.18
C ASP A 136 13.11 4.99 0.18
N ILE A 137 13.03 4.28 -0.96
CA ILE A 137 13.54 2.91 -1.12
C ILE A 137 14.44 2.81 -2.34
N ALA A 138 15.66 2.31 -2.12
CA ALA A 138 16.63 2.00 -3.17
C ALA A 138 17.50 0.79 -2.79
N ASP A 139 18.33 0.31 -3.72
CA ASP A 139 19.30 -0.77 -3.49
C ASP A 139 18.71 -2.07 -2.92
N THR A 140 17.54 -2.46 -3.39
CA THR A 140 16.70 -3.55 -2.89
C THR A 140 17.20 -4.96 -3.25
N LYS A 141 18.46 -5.08 -3.72
CA LYS A 141 19.14 -6.37 -4.04
C LYS A 141 18.37 -7.21 -5.08
N GLY A 142 17.89 -6.56 -6.14
CA GLY A 142 17.24 -7.22 -7.27
C GLY A 142 15.74 -7.36 -7.16
N LYS A 143 15.10 -6.73 -6.18
CA LYS A 143 13.65 -6.67 -6.03
C LYS A 143 13.10 -5.30 -6.42
N ALA A 144 11.82 -5.24 -6.71
CA ALA A 144 11.10 -3.96 -6.78
C ALA A 144 10.99 -3.35 -5.37
N PRO A 145 11.17 -2.03 -5.23
CA PRO A 145 10.91 -1.33 -3.96
C PRO A 145 9.49 -1.52 -3.44
N LEU A 146 8.52 -1.41 -4.35
CA LEU A 146 7.12 -1.71 -4.13
C LEU A 146 6.62 -2.60 -5.27
N SER A 147 6.12 -3.78 -4.92
CA SER A 147 5.47 -4.69 -5.85
C SER A 147 4.00 -4.88 -5.47
N VAL A 148 3.13 -4.85 -6.47
CA VAL A 148 1.69 -5.10 -6.33
C VAL A 148 1.32 -6.28 -7.20
N SER A 149 0.69 -7.31 -6.62
CA SER A 149 0.31 -8.55 -7.28
C SER A 149 -1.09 -9.01 -6.88
N GLY A 150 -1.61 -9.99 -7.63
CA GLY A 150 -2.91 -10.60 -7.39
C GLY A 150 -4.03 -10.08 -8.29
N THR A 151 -5.21 -10.67 -8.11
CA THR A 151 -6.37 -10.49 -8.99
C THR A 151 -7.27 -9.32 -8.60
N GLY A 152 -7.11 -8.79 -7.40
CA GLY A 152 -7.89 -7.66 -6.89
C GLY A 152 -7.27 -6.31 -7.18
N ASP A 153 -8.09 -5.28 -7.16
CA ASP A 153 -7.68 -3.90 -7.37
C ASP A 153 -6.93 -3.37 -6.14
N THR A 154 -5.95 -2.52 -6.38
CA THR A 154 -5.15 -1.92 -5.30
C THR A 154 -4.97 -0.43 -5.57
N THR A 155 -5.24 0.39 -4.56
CA THR A 155 -5.09 1.83 -4.61
C THR A 155 -3.93 2.27 -3.71
N ILE A 156 -3.00 3.02 -4.29
CA ILE A 156 -1.91 3.69 -3.57
C ILE A 156 -2.27 5.17 -3.43
N GLU A 157 -2.50 5.61 -2.20
CA GLU A 157 -2.61 7.02 -1.82
C GLU A 157 -1.22 7.58 -1.55
N LEU A 158 -0.93 8.74 -2.11
CA LEU A 158 0.34 9.43 -1.90
C LEU A 158 0.21 10.48 -0.79
N ASP A 159 1.16 10.48 0.15
CA ASP A 159 1.33 11.50 1.18
C ASP A 159 2.82 11.83 1.29
N GLY A 160 3.17 13.13 1.30
CA GLY A 160 4.57 13.56 1.29
C GLY A 160 5.34 13.17 0.02
N ASN A 161 6.64 13.07 0.11
CA ASN A 161 7.51 12.79 -1.04
C ASN A 161 7.95 11.33 -1.03
N ASN A 162 7.51 10.55 -2.00
CA ASN A 162 7.85 9.14 -2.12
C ASN A 162 8.82 8.91 -3.28
N SER A 163 9.87 8.11 -3.05
CA SER A 163 10.90 7.76 -4.02
C SER A 163 11.12 6.25 -4.04
N LEU A 164 10.97 5.66 -5.22
CA LEU A 164 11.09 4.22 -5.43
C LEU A 164 12.08 3.94 -6.57
N THR A 165 13.28 3.49 -6.23
CA THR A 165 14.30 3.12 -7.21
C THR A 165 14.46 1.60 -7.28
N GLY A 166 14.12 1.03 -8.40
CA GLY A 166 14.24 -0.40 -8.70
C GLY A 166 15.69 -0.88 -8.63
N SER A 167 15.84 -2.16 -8.43
CA SER A 167 17.14 -2.82 -8.40
C SER A 167 17.12 -4.12 -9.21
N GLY A 168 18.22 -4.46 -9.85
CA GLY A 168 18.25 -5.60 -10.75
C GLY A 168 17.37 -5.36 -11.99
N TRP A 169 16.35 -6.18 -12.18
CA TRP A 169 15.51 -6.20 -13.39
C TRP A 169 14.08 -5.77 -13.10
N SER A 170 13.91 -4.97 -12.06
CA SER A 170 12.61 -4.58 -11.55
C SER A 170 12.19 -3.17 -11.96
N ALA A 171 10.89 -2.91 -11.91
CA ALA A 171 10.35 -1.56 -11.96
C ALA A 171 10.59 -0.81 -10.62
N GLY A 172 10.43 0.50 -10.64
CA GLY A 172 10.39 1.31 -9.43
C GLY A 172 9.13 1.03 -8.62
N LEU A 173 7.96 1.10 -9.24
CA LEU A 173 6.72 0.53 -8.75
C LEU A 173 6.30 -0.58 -9.71
N GLU A 174 6.31 -1.83 -9.23
CA GLU A 174 6.10 -2.97 -10.09
C GLU A 174 4.65 -3.48 -10.03
N ARG A 175 4.00 -3.52 -11.21
CA ARG A 175 2.71 -4.17 -11.43
C ARG A 175 2.80 -4.97 -12.72
N ASN A 176 3.10 -6.25 -12.60
CA ASN A 176 3.15 -7.15 -13.74
C ASN A 176 1.75 -7.64 -14.11
N GLU A 177 1.51 -7.85 -15.40
CA GLU A 177 0.34 -8.58 -15.87
C GLU A 177 0.40 -10.04 -15.39
N GLU A 178 -0.70 -10.52 -14.85
CA GLU A 178 -0.87 -11.91 -14.44
C GLU A 178 -1.92 -12.59 -15.32
N LYS A 179 -1.67 -13.88 -15.65
CA LYS A 179 -2.55 -14.67 -16.49
C LYS A 179 -2.93 -15.97 -15.82
N ASP A 180 -4.17 -16.41 -16.04
CA ASP A 180 -4.62 -17.74 -15.65
C ASP A 180 -4.04 -18.84 -16.55
N ALA A 181 -4.34 -20.08 -16.22
CA ALA A 181 -3.88 -21.25 -17.00
C ALA A 181 -4.44 -21.28 -18.44
N ALA A 182 -5.50 -20.55 -18.73
CA ALA A 182 -6.08 -20.41 -20.08
C ALA A 182 -5.47 -19.24 -20.86
N GLY A 183 -4.61 -18.42 -20.23
CA GLY A 183 -3.96 -17.26 -20.83
C GLY A 183 -4.77 -15.97 -20.73
N ASN A 184 -5.88 -15.95 -20.00
CA ASN A 184 -6.65 -14.73 -19.77
C ASN A 184 -5.93 -13.86 -18.74
N VAL A 185 -5.94 -12.54 -18.95
CA VAL A 185 -5.44 -11.58 -17.95
C VAL A 185 -6.37 -11.61 -16.74
N VAL A 186 -5.79 -11.80 -15.58
CA VAL A 186 -6.50 -11.88 -14.29
C VAL A 186 -5.97 -10.88 -13.27
N SER A 187 -4.90 -10.16 -13.59
CA SER A 187 -4.37 -9.12 -12.71
C SER A 187 -5.40 -8.01 -12.48
N GLY A 188 -5.60 -7.61 -11.22
CA GLY A 188 -6.39 -6.44 -10.89
C GLY A 188 -5.69 -5.13 -11.29
N LYS A 189 -6.38 -4.03 -11.19
CA LYS A 189 -5.89 -2.70 -11.51
C LYS A 189 -5.06 -2.11 -10.36
N LEU A 190 -4.00 -1.39 -10.71
CA LEU A 190 -3.27 -0.52 -9.80
C LEU A 190 -3.71 0.93 -10.03
N THR A 191 -4.28 1.56 -9.01
CA THR A 191 -4.59 2.98 -9.01
C THR A 191 -3.58 3.76 -8.16
N ILE A 192 -3.04 4.86 -8.69
CA ILE A 192 -2.18 5.80 -7.99
C ILE A 192 -2.92 7.13 -7.88
N GLN A 193 -3.10 7.63 -6.68
CA GLN A 193 -3.87 8.85 -6.41
C GLN A 193 -3.22 9.74 -5.36
N ASP A 194 -3.63 10.99 -5.31
CA ASP A 194 -3.26 12.02 -4.34
C ASP A 194 -4.49 12.87 -4.05
N GLU A 195 -5.41 12.31 -3.23
CA GLU A 195 -6.70 12.95 -2.94
C GLU A 195 -6.53 14.26 -2.16
N ASN A 196 -5.58 14.29 -1.25
CA ASN A 196 -5.33 15.44 -0.37
C ASN A 196 -4.37 16.48 -0.98
N LYS A 197 -3.79 16.20 -2.15
CA LYS A 197 -2.89 17.06 -2.94
C LYS A 197 -1.62 17.47 -2.19
N ASN A 198 -1.07 16.56 -1.42
CA ASN A 198 0.16 16.76 -0.65
C ASN A 198 1.23 15.71 -0.93
N GLY A 199 0.96 14.75 -1.81
CA GLY A 199 1.81 13.63 -2.14
C GLY A 199 2.47 13.73 -3.51
N SER A 200 3.59 13.04 -3.68
CA SER A 200 4.29 12.82 -4.94
C SER A 200 4.92 11.43 -4.99
N LEU A 201 5.18 10.94 -6.20
CA LEU A 201 5.88 9.67 -6.39
C LEU A 201 6.91 9.79 -7.51
N GLU A 202 8.20 9.73 -7.16
CA GLU A 202 9.27 9.50 -8.10
C GLU A 202 9.54 7.99 -8.22
N ALA A 203 9.48 7.45 -9.44
CA ALA A 203 9.69 6.03 -9.66
C ALA A 203 10.71 5.79 -10.78
N THR A 204 11.76 5.04 -10.49
CA THR A 204 12.84 4.74 -11.43
C THR A 204 13.03 3.23 -11.55
N GLY A 205 12.92 2.70 -12.76
CA GLY A 205 13.22 1.30 -13.06
C GLY A 205 14.71 1.01 -13.11
N ASN A 206 15.07 -0.27 -13.21
CA ASN A 206 16.45 -0.71 -13.37
C ASN A 206 16.53 -1.86 -14.38
N TYR A 207 17.59 -1.92 -15.18
CA TYR A 207 17.90 -2.98 -16.17
C TYR A 207 16.71 -3.45 -17.03
N GLY A 208 15.98 -2.51 -17.65
CA GLY A 208 14.81 -2.82 -18.49
C GLY A 208 13.48 -2.82 -17.70
N GLY A 209 13.49 -2.58 -16.41
CA GLY A 209 12.25 -2.32 -15.67
C GLY A 209 11.65 -0.95 -16.03
N ALA A 210 10.33 -0.85 -16.02
CA ALA A 210 9.62 0.41 -16.14
C ALA A 210 9.86 1.30 -14.89
N GLY A 211 9.63 2.59 -15.01
CA GLY A 211 9.53 3.44 -13.81
C GLY A 211 8.34 2.97 -12.96
N ILE A 212 7.15 2.93 -13.59
CA ILE A 212 5.93 2.37 -13.01
C ILE A 212 5.36 1.33 -14.00
N GLY A 213 5.22 0.07 -13.57
CA GLY A 213 4.61 -0.96 -14.38
C GLY A 213 5.35 -2.28 -14.44
N GLY A 214 5.67 -2.78 -15.62
CA GLY A 214 6.30 -4.09 -15.80
C GLY A 214 7.78 -4.10 -15.40
N GLY A 215 8.22 -5.18 -14.74
CA GLY A 215 9.63 -5.53 -14.67
C GLY A 215 10.16 -5.92 -16.06
N ASN A 216 11.45 -6.12 -16.20
CA ASN A 216 12.05 -6.52 -17.47
C ASN A 216 11.39 -7.80 -18.04
N LEU A 217 11.09 -7.82 -19.34
CA LEU A 217 10.37 -8.92 -20.03
C LEU A 217 8.92 -9.11 -19.55
N LYS A 218 8.31 -8.12 -18.92
CA LYS A 218 6.95 -8.22 -18.40
C LYS A 218 6.05 -7.15 -19.00
N ASN A 219 4.82 -7.56 -19.33
CA ASN A 219 3.74 -6.62 -19.56
C ASN A 219 3.41 -5.93 -18.23
N SER A 220 2.99 -4.66 -18.26
CA SER A 220 2.34 -4.08 -17.09
C SER A 220 0.94 -4.67 -16.93
N GLY A 221 0.49 -4.81 -15.69
CA GLY A 221 -0.93 -4.87 -15.41
C GLY A 221 -1.62 -3.54 -15.78
N GLU A 222 -2.90 -3.46 -15.55
CA GLU A 222 -3.65 -2.21 -15.74
C GLU A 222 -3.20 -1.18 -14.70
N ILE A 223 -2.82 0.01 -15.16
CA ILE A 223 -2.38 1.13 -14.33
C ILE A 223 -3.30 2.32 -14.56
N GLU A 224 -3.82 2.89 -13.48
CA GLU A 224 -4.59 4.13 -13.46
C GLU A 224 -3.89 5.19 -12.60
N ILE A 225 -3.74 6.41 -13.12
CA ILE A 225 -3.20 7.55 -12.35
C ILE A 225 -4.27 8.64 -12.32
N THR A 226 -4.68 9.02 -11.11
CA THR A 226 -5.74 10.00 -10.89
C THR A 226 -5.25 11.28 -10.21
N GLY A 227 -4.01 11.31 -9.69
CA GLY A 227 -3.47 12.48 -9.01
C GLY A 227 -1.98 12.41 -8.73
N GLY A 228 -1.45 13.53 -8.23
CA GLY A 228 -0.07 13.73 -7.80
C GLY A 228 0.92 14.11 -8.91
N PRO A 229 2.06 14.71 -8.53
CA PRO A 229 3.25 14.79 -9.35
C PRO A 229 3.91 13.41 -9.46
N ILE A 230 4.07 12.90 -10.69
CA ILE A 230 4.59 11.55 -10.97
C ILE A 230 5.75 11.63 -11.98
N PRO A 231 7.00 11.90 -11.55
CA PRO A 231 8.18 11.60 -12.33
C PRO A 231 8.42 10.10 -12.40
N ALA A 232 8.41 9.53 -13.61
CA ALA A 232 8.62 8.10 -13.84
C ALA A 232 9.68 7.90 -14.93
N THR A 233 10.72 7.14 -14.63
CA THR A 233 11.82 6.88 -15.56
C THR A 233 12.06 5.39 -15.72
N GLY A 234 11.93 4.87 -16.93
CA GLY A 234 12.31 3.51 -17.28
C GLY A 234 13.81 3.37 -17.38
N ALA A 235 14.32 2.16 -17.31
CA ALA A 235 15.74 1.87 -17.51
C ALA A 235 15.98 1.10 -18.81
N LEU A 236 17.03 1.42 -19.53
CA LEU A 236 17.40 0.85 -20.82
C LEU A 236 16.21 0.89 -21.80
N ASP A 237 15.54 -0.24 -22.00
CA ASP A 237 14.40 -0.42 -22.86
C ASP A 237 13.04 -0.47 -22.13
N GLY A 238 13.01 -0.21 -20.81
CA GLY A 238 11.77 -0.10 -20.03
C GLY A 238 11.01 1.20 -20.32
N ALA A 239 9.69 1.18 -20.27
CA ALA A 239 8.86 2.40 -20.36
C ALA A 239 9.02 3.28 -19.10
N GLY A 240 8.78 4.56 -19.20
CA GLY A 240 8.60 5.42 -18.03
C GLY A 240 7.39 4.93 -17.22
N ILE A 241 6.22 4.84 -17.87
CA ILE A 241 5.00 4.24 -17.30
C ILE A 241 4.46 3.21 -18.31
N GLY A 242 4.36 1.95 -17.88
CA GLY A 242 3.80 0.87 -18.70
C GLY A 242 4.64 -0.39 -18.75
N GLY A 243 4.93 -0.92 -19.96
CA GLY A 243 5.62 -2.19 -20.13
C GLY A 243 7.10 -2.15 -19.75
N GLY A 244 7.60 -3.27 -19.24
CA GLY A 244 9.04 -3.46 -19.08
C GLY A 244 9.73 -3.69 -20.42
N GLY A 245 11.06 -3.65 -20.43
CA GLY A 245 11.90 -3.81 -21.62
C GLY A 245 11.72 -5.13 -22.32
N SER A 246 12.32 -5.22 -23.50
CA SER A 246 12.27 -6.40 -24.37
C SER A 246 10.85 -6.79 -24.81
N GLY A 247 10.01 -5.79 -25.07
CA GLY A 247 8.71 -5.95 -25.70
C GLY A 247 7.53 -6.10 -24.72
N GLY A 248 7.67 -5.66 -23.49
CA GLY A 248 6.54 -5.65 -22.55
C GLY A 248 5.44 -4.68 -22.99
N ASP A 249 4.20 -5.15 -23.01
CA ASP A 249 3.03 -4.33 -23.33
C ASP A 249 2.64 -3.44 -22.13
N GLY A 250 1.95 -2.32 -22.40
CA GLY A 250 1.46 -1.40 -21.38
C GLY A 250 -0.03 -1.09 -21.51
N THR A 251 -0.77 -1.10 -20.38
CA THR A 251 -2.14 -0.59 -20.31
C THR A 251 -2.20 0.50 -19.25
N VAL A 252 -2.35 1.76 -19.69
CA VAL A 252 -2.21 2.93 -18.81
C VAL A 252 -3.37 3.91 -19.04
N THR A 253 -4.05 4.26 -17.98
CA THR A 253 -5.06 5.33 -17.94
C THR A 253 -4.60 6.46 -17.05
N ILE A 254 -4.64 7.69 -17.51
CA ILE A 254 -4.28 8.88 -16.73
C ILE A 254 -5.45 9.86 -16.78
N SER A 255 -6.04 10.14 -15.66
CA SER A 255 -7.18 11.06 -15.54
C SER A 255 -6.89 12.29 -14.68
N GLY A 256 -5.73 12.34 -14.03
CA GLY A 256 -5.27 13.46 -13.22
C GLY A 256 -3.77 13.40 -12.95
N GLY A 257 -3.26 14.38 -12.21
CA GLY A 257 -1.85 14.48 -11.85
C GLY A 257 -0.97 15.20 -12.89
N ASN A 258 0.27 15.47 -12.49
CA ASN A 258 1.31 16.07 -13.33
C ASN A 258 2.36 15.02 -13.66
N ILE A 259 2.41 14.56 -14.91
CA ILE A 259 3.18 13.40 -15.32
C ILE A 259 4.42 13.83 -16.11
N THR A 260 5.58 13.38 -15.63
CA THR A 260 6.84 13.42 -16.37
C THR A 260 7.31 11.99 -16.57
N ALA A 261 7.14 11.44 -17.76
CA ALA A 261 7.45 10.05 -18.05
C ALA A 261 8.56 9.94 -19.10
N ARG A 262 9.65 9.28 -18.76
CA ARG A 262 10.80 9.05 -19.66
C ARG A 262 11.05 7.57 -19.82
N GLY A 263 11.03 7.10 -21.05
CA GLY A 263 11.50 5.76 -21.39
C GLY A 263 13.00 5.62 -21.17
N GLY A 264 13.43 4.41 -20.89
CA GLY A 264 14.85 4.14 -20.70
C GLY A 264 15.64 4.37 -21.99
N SER A 265 16.83 4.91 -21.86
CA SER A 265 17.72 5.25 -22.97
C SER A 265 19.04 4.44 -22.92
N SER A 266 19.72 4.38 -24.04
CA SER A 266 20.99 3.71 -24.19
C SER A 266 21.92 4.55 -25.09
N ASP A 267 23.19 4.59 -24.75
CA ASP A 267 24.23 5.22 -25.59
C ASP A 267 24.47 4.44 -26.92
N ASN A 268 23.92 3.26 -27.05
CA ASN A 268 24.00 2.49 -28.28
C ASN A 268 22.96 3.01 -29.30
N PRO A 269 23.37 3.55 -30.47
CA PRO A 269 22.45 4.09 -31.46
C PRO A 269 21.52 3.05 -32.10
N ASN A 270 21.77 1.77 -31.87
CA ASN A 270 20.90 0.67 -32.32
C ASN A 270 20.05 0.09 -31.18
N ALA A 271 20.09 0.69 -29.99
CA ALA A 271 19.24 0.25 -28.89
C ALA A 271 17.77 0.55 -29.20
N ILE A 272 16.93 -0.33 -28.76
CA ILE A 272 15.50 -0.16 -28.84
C ILE A 272 15.05 0.33 -27.49
N CYS A 273 14.66 1.59 -27.41
CA CYS A 273 14.34 2.26 -26.16
C CYS A 273 12.85 2.13 -25.83
N GLY A 274 12.49 2.28 -24.55
CA GLY A 274 11.11 2.25 -24.09
C GLY A 274 10.35 3.55 -24.38
N ALA A 275 9.04 3.50 -24.39
CA ALA A 275 8.20 4.69 -24.47
C ALA A 275 8.23 5.50 -23.17
N GLY A 276 7.97 6.82 -23.22
CA GLY A 276 7.68 7.57 -22.02
C GLY A 276 6.45 6.99 -21.31
N ILE A 277 5.32 6.90 -22.01
CA ILE A 277 4.12 6.22 -21.54
C ILE A 277 3.76 5.18 -22.60
N GLY A 278 3.70 3.88 -22.21
CA GLY A 278 3.34 2.86 -23.18
C GLY A 278 4.08 1.53 -23.04
N GLY A 279 4.52 0.96 -24.16
CA GLY A 279 5.25 -0.30 -24.18
C GLY A 279 6.75 -0.14 -23.94
N GLY A 280 7.38 -1.20 -23.49
CA GLY A 280 8.84 -1.30 -23.46
C GLY A 280 9.45 -1.40 -24.87
N GLY A 281 10.73 -1.15 -24.96
CA GLY A 281 11.51 -1.26 -26.21
C GLY A 281 11.45 -2.68 -26.78
N GLY A 282 11.64 -2.80 -28.06
CA GLY A 282 11.55 -4.03 -28.81
C GLY A 282 10.27 -4.07 -29.64
N PHE A 283 9.21 -4.56 -29.14
CA PHE A 283 7.92 -4.66 -29.85
C PHE A 283 6.73 -4.52 -28.89
N GLY A 284 6.93 -3.87 -27.74
CA GLY A 284 5.85 -3.65 -26.77
C GLY A 284 4.77 -2.75 -27.35
N ASN A 285 3.52 -3.20 -27.23
CA ASN A 285 2.35 -2.43 -27.60
C ASN A 285 1.86 -1.65 -26.39
N ALA A 286 0.98 -0.69 -26.62
CA ALA A 286 0.36 0.03 -25.53
C ALA A 286 -1.09 0.40 -25.84
N THR A 287 -1.89 0.39 -24.77
CA THR A 287 -3.16 1.09 -24.72
C THR A 287 -3.01 2.23 -23.71
N VAL A 288 -2.98 3.46 -24.21
CA VAL A 288 -2.84 4.66 -23.36
C VAL A 288 -4.08 5.52 -23.52
N THR A 289 -4.72 5.82 -22.40
CA THR A 289 -5.90 6.69 -22.33
C THR A 289 -5.58 7.87 -21.42
N ILE A 290 -5.71 9.10 -21.95
CA ILE A 290 -5.50 10.34 -21.19
C ILE A 290 -6.79 11.14 -21.20
N THR A 291 -7.32 11.45 -20.04
CA THR A 291 -8.61 12.14 -19.86
C THR A 291 -8.57 13.09 -18.67
N GLY A 292 -9.68 13.73 -18.37
CA GLY A 292 -9.84 14.55 -17.17
C GLY A 292 -8.88 15.73 -17.10
N ASP A 293 -8.35 15.97 -15.91
CA ASP A 293 -7.45 17.10 -15.60
C ASP A 293 -5.96 16.70 -15.62
N ALA A 294 -5.63 15.58 -16.29
CA ALA A 294 -4.25 15.11 -16.43
C ALA A 294 -3.37 16.13 -17.17
N VAL A 295 -2.22 16.43 -16.60
CA VAL A 295 -1.19 17.27 -17.22
C VAL A 295 0.01 16.40 -17.57
N ILE A 296 0.29 16.23 -18.86
CA ILE A 296 1.49 15.53 -19.32
C ILE A 296 2.57 16.58 -19.60
N GLU A 297 3.46 16.79 -18.64
CA GLU A 297 4.57 17.75 -18.79
C GLU A 297 5.62 17.22 -19.75
N GLU A 298 5.86 15.90 -19.71
CA GLU A 298 6.78 15.21 -20.61
C GLU A 298 6.35 13.76 -20.78
N ALA A 299 6.42 13.26 -22.01
CA ALA A 299 6.32 11.83 -22.34
C ALA A 299 7.30 11.54 -23.48
N THR A 300 8.55 11.21 -23.13
CA THR A 300 9.62 10.97 -24.10
C THR A 300 10.08 9.54 -24.09
N GLY A 301 10.24 8.96 -25.29
CA GLY A 301 11.00 7.71 -25.45
C GLY A 301 12.47 7.96 -25.22
N GLY A 302 13.20 6.91 -24.92
CA GLY A 302 14.65 6.97 -24.74
C GLY A 302 15.43 7.01 -26.08
#